data_65f1fd01686b204e3753eae927d1de61
#
_entry.id   65f1fd01686b204e3753eae927d1de61
#
_cell.length_a   1.000
_cell.length_b   1.000
_cell.length_c   1.000
_cell.angle_alpha   90.00
_cell.angle_beta   90.00
_cell.angle_gamma   90.00
#
_symmetry.space_group_name_H-M   'P 1'
#
loop_
_entity.id
_entity.type
_entity.pdbx_description
1 polymer ?
#
loop_
_entity_poly.entity_id
_entity_poly.type
_entity_poly.pdbx_seq_one_letter_code
_entity_poly.pdbx_strand_id
1 'polypeptide(L)'
;MRIISLLFKFAMQLLLIAGATACMKWEYGVQEEIVLPAHGLFITNEGNFQYGNATLSFYDPVSKHVENELFYRANAMKLGDVAQSMVIRDGIGWVVVNNSHVIFAIDINTGKEIGRIVNLTSPRYIHFLSDEKAYVTQIWDNRIFIVNPSSFSITGYIECPDMTMEQGSTEQMVQVGKYVYTNCWSYQNRILKIDTETDKVVAELEVGIQPTSLVLDKNNKIWTVTDGGYSGSPYGYEAPSLYKIDPVTFTIEKRFRFSLGDWPSEVQLNGDGSKLYWINDDIWEMDVDKGTLPSKPFIAAKGTIYYGLTVDPVNGDVYVADAIDYQQQGQILRYSKEGELLDTFYVGIIPGAFCWKY
;
A
#
# COMPACT_ATOMS: atom_id res chain seq x y z
N MET A 1 3.19 -55.21 48.95
CA MET A 1 2.86 -54.99 47.50
C MET A 1 1.91 -53.81 47.23
N ARG A 2 0.84 -53.54 48.00
CA ARG A 2 -0.11 -52.45 47.73
C ARG A 2 0.48 -51.04 47.92
N ILE A 3 1.40 -50.79 48.86
CA ILE A 3 1.99 -49.47 49.11
C ILE A 3 2.96 -49.07 47.99
N ILE A 4 3.73 -50.00 47.44
CA ILE A 4 4.68 -49.73 46.33
C ILE A 4 3.93 -49.36 45.07
N SER A 5 2.76 -49.99 44.77
CA SER A 5 1.90 -49.66 43.64
C SER A 5 1.26 -48.28 43.74
N LEU A 6 0.95 -47.82 44.97
CA LEU A 6 0.39 -46.48 45.21
C LEU A 6 1.45 -45.39 45.01
N LEU A 7 2.66 -45.63 45.51
CA LEU A 7 3.78 -44.69 45.30
C LEU A 7 4.20 -44.57 43.83
N PHE A 8 4.13 -45.66 43.07
CA PHE A 8 4.44 -45.65 41.66
C PHE A 8 3.38 -44.85 40.84
N LYS A 9 2.09 -45.00 41.22
CA LYS A 9 1.00 -44.22 40.59
C LYS A 9 1.10 -42.72 40.92
N PHE A 10 1.47 -42.38 42.14
CA PHE A 10 1.67 -40.96 42.55
C PHE A 10 2.89 -40.32 41.88
N ALA A 11 3.99 -41.06 41.72
CA ALA A 11 5.18 -40.60 41.01
C ALA A 11 4.91 -40.44 39.50
N MET A 12 4.10 -41.33 38.89
CA MET A 12 3.74 -41.24 37.49
C MET A 12 2.76 -40.07 37.21
N GLN A 13 1.86 -39.73 38.17
CA GLN A 13 1.00 -38.54 38.07
C GLN A 13 1.79 -37.23 38.25
N LEU A 14 2.79 -37.19 39.14
CA LEU A 14 3.67 -36.05 39.28
C LEU A 14 4.56 -35.81 38.05
N LEU A 15 5.04 -36.89 37.41
CA LEU A 15 5.78 -36.77 36.12
C LEU A 15 4.91 -36.30 34.96
N LEU A 16 3.64 -36.66 34.89
CA LEU A 16 2.70 -36.18 33.91
C LEU A 16 2.35 -34.68 34.08
N ILE A 17 2.25 -34.24 35.33
CA ILE A 17 2.00 -32.80 35.64
C ILE A 17 3.25 -31.96 35.33
N ALA A 18 4.46 -32.46 35.64
CA ALA A 18 5.72 -31.77 35.33
C ALA A 18 5.97 -31.71 33.80
N GLY A 19 5.54 -32.72 33.05
CA GLY A 19 5.63 -32.70 31.57
C GLY A 19 4.65 -31.76 30.90
N ALA A 20 3.48 -31.52 31.50
CA ALA A 20 2.47 -30.61 30.94
C ALA A 20 2.83 -29.12 31.11
N THR A 21 3.67 -28.78 32.12
CA THR A 21 4.13 -27.40 32.32
C THR A 21 5.37 -27.03 31.50
N ALA A 22 6.05 -28.01 30.89
CA ALA A 22 7.24 -27.76 30.07
C ALA A 22 6.97 -27.36 28.62
N CYS A 23 5.71 -27.40 28.15
CA CYS A 23 5.36 -27.13 26.76
C CYS A 23 4.51 -25.88 26.53
N MET A 24 4.33 -25.02 27.54
CA MET A 24 3.78 -23.67 27.32
C MET A 24 4.82 -22.62 27.65
N LYS A 25 5.88 -22.53 26.87
CA LYS A 25 6.48 -21.22 26.64
C LYS A 25 5.48 -20.44 25.77
N TRP A 26 4.66 -19.64 26.42
CA TRP A 26 4.11 -18.46 25.77
C TRP A 26 5.33 -17.59 25.47
N GLU A 27 5.84 -17.67 24.24
CA GLU A 27 6.70 -16.63 23.73
C GLU A 27 5.83 -15.37 23.60
N TYR A 28 5.70 -14.64 24.72
CA TYR A 28 5.41 -13.22 24.60
C TYR A 28 6.57 -12.66 23.79
N GLY A 29 6.27 -12.17 22.58
CA GLY A 29 7.30 -11.53 21.77
C GLY A 29 8.02 -10.50 22.63
N VAL A 30 9.33 -10.58 22.68
CA VAL A 30 10.13 -9.59 23.40
C VAL A 30 10.19 -8.37 22.50
N GLN A 31 9.76 -7.22 23.02
CA GLN A 31 9.95 -5.96 22.30
C GLN A 31 11.43 -5.67 22.16
N GLU A 32 11.85 -5.36 20.95
CA GLU A 32 13.22 -4.95 20.66
C GLU A 32 13.34 -3.42 20.68
N GLU A 33 14.48 -2.93 21.13
CA GLU A 33 14.84 -1.51 20.95
C GLU A 33 15.47 -1.35 19.57
N ILE A 34 14.68 -0.84 18.64
CA ILE A 34 15.09 -0.60 17.25
C ILE A 34 15.34 0.90 17.09
N VAL A 35 16.44 1.22 16.38
CA VAL A 35 16.74 2.60 15.97
C VAL A 35 16.99 2.60 14.48
N LEU A 36 16.08 3.19 13.73
CA LEU A 36 16.17 3.28 12.28
C LEU A 36 16.96 4.51 11.84
N PRO A 37 17.73 4.42 10.73
CA PRO A 37 18.41 5.55 10.12
C PRO A 37 17.46 6.71 9.78
N ALA A 38 18.02 7.92 9.65
CA ALA A 38 17.25 9.11 9.30
C ALA A 38 16.62 9.01 7.90
N HIS A 39 17.29 8.31 6.98
CA HIS A 39 16.81 8.11 5.61
C HIS A 39 16.65 6.62 5.33
N GLY A 40 15.64 6.28 4.55
CA GLY A 40 15.41 4.90 4.12
C GLY A 40 14.03 4.68 3.54
N LEU A 41 13.72 3.43 3.30
CA LEU A 41 12.50 3.01 2.61
C LEU A 41 11.70 2.03 3.47
N PHE A 42 10.51 2.42 3.88
CA PHE A 42 9.54 1.48 4.41
C PHE A 42 8.87 0.71 3.28
N ILE A 43 8.68 -0.59 3.48
CA ILE A 43 8.00 -1.48 2.54
C ILE A 43 6.87 -2.17 3.30
N THR A 44 5.63 -1.97 2.88
CA THR A 44 4.50 -2.74 3.38
C THR A 44 4.42 -4.05 2.61
N ASN A 45 4.37 -5.15 3.35
CA ASN A 45 4.20 -6.48 2.80
C ASN A 45 2.78 -6.93 3.13
N GLU A 46 1.96 -7.11 2.11
CA GLU A 46 0.52 -7.41 2.29
C GLU A 46 0.31 -8.72 3.05
N GLY A 47 1.18 -9.69 2.80
CA GLY A 47 0.93 -11.07 3.23
C GLY A 47 -0.16 -11.73 2.40
N ASN A 48 -0.56 -12.92 2.79
CA ASN A 48 -1.64 -13.63 2.13
C ASN A 48 -2.98 -13.26 2.75
N PHE A 49 -3.97 -12.95 1.92
CA PHE A 49 -5.31 -12.59 2.35
C PHE A 49 -5.92 -13.63 3.30
N GLN A 50 -6.41 -13.20 4.46
CA GLN A 50 -6.97 -13.99 5.56
C GLN A 50 -5.95 -14.82 6.38
N TYR A 51 -4.63 -14.62 6.19
CA TYR A 51 -3.62 -15.34 6.98
C TYR A 51 -3.07 -14.51 8.15
N GLY A 52 -3.31 -13.21 8.19
CA GLY A 52 -2.81 -12.33 9.25
C GLY A 52 -1.29 -12.32 9.36
N ASN A 53 -0.60 -12.38 8.21
CA ASN A 53 0.86 -12.45 8.10
C ASN A 53 1.44 -11.23 7.35
N ALA A 54 0.70 -10.12 7.31
CA ALA A 54 1.22 -8.85 6.85
C ALA A 54 2.37 -8.37 7.73
N THR A 55 3.38 -7.75 7.12
CA THR A 55 4.56 -7.25 7.83
C THR A 55 4.99 -5.88 7.32
N LEU A 56 5.85 -5.20 8.08
CA LEU A 56 6.51 -3.97 7.69
C LEU A 56 8.01 -4.22 7.67
N SER A 57 8.66 -3.86 6.57
CA SER A 57 10.11 -3.89 6.41
C SER A 57 10.66 -2.48 6.28
N PHE A 58 11.94 -2.28 6.62
CA PHE A 58 12.66 -1.03 6.39
C PHE A 58 14.02 -1.34 5.74
N TYR A 59 14.37 -0.63 4.69
CA TYR A 59 15.64 -0.75 3.99
C TYR A 59 16.44 0.55 4.09
N ASP A 60 17.71 0.42 4.51
CA ASP A 60 18.70 1.50 4.48
C ASP A 60 19.50 1.40 3.17
N PRO A 61 19.32 2.33 2.21
CA PRO A 61 20.01 2.28 0.94
C PRO A 61 21.51 2.57 1.00
N VAL A 62 22.01 3.09 2.14
CA VAL A 62 23.43 3.40 2.36
C VAL A 62 24.19 2.18 2.85
N SER A 63 23.73 1.56 3.94
CA SER A 63 24.34 0.35 4.50
C SER A 63 23.89 -0.93 3.80
N LYS A 64 22.84 -0.87 2.99
CA LYS A 64 22.14 -2.00 2.36
C LYS A 64 21.55 -2.99 3.37
N HIS A 65 21.24 -2.51 4.56
CA HIS A 65 20.64 -3.31 5.63
C HIS A 65 19.13 -3.32 5.52
N VAL A 66 18.51 -4.48 5.78
CA VAL A 66 17.05 -4.68 5.80
C VAL A 66 16.62 -5.08 7.20
N GLU A 67 15.70 -4.32 7.77
CA GLU A 67 14.96 -4.66 8.99
C GLU A 67 13.62 -5.26 8.61
N ASN A 68 13.50 -6.58 8.66
CA ASN A 68 12.24 -7.28 8.42
C ASN A 68 11.42 -7.42 9.71
N GLU A 69 10.10 -7.63 9.56
CA GLU A 69 9.15 -7.78 10.67
C GLU A 69 9.21 -6.62 11.68
N LEU A 70 9.55 -5.42 11.22
CA LEU A 70 9.81 -4.24 12.03
C LEU A 70 8.72 -3.98 13.07
N PHE A 71 7.44 -3.99 12.65
CA PHE A 71 6.33 -3.71 13.56
C PHE A 71 6.20 -4.78 14.66
N TYR A 72 6.33 -6.07 14.30
CA TYR A 72 6.27 -7.16 15.26
C TYR A 72 7.40 -7.09 16.29
N ARG A 73 8.62 -6.86 15.85
CA ARG A 73 9.80 -6.75 16.71
C ARG A 73 9.70 -5.55 17.64
N ALA A 74 9.24 -4.39 17.14
CA ALA A 74 9.10 -3.19 17.95
C ALA A 74 7.96 -3.26 18.98
N ASN A 75 6.86 -4.03 18.70
CA ASN A 75 5.63 -3.99 19.49
C ASN A 75 5.24 -5.33 20.12
N ALA A 76 5.93 -6.43 19.83
CA ALA A 76 5.58 -7.80 20.22
C ALA A 76 4.12 -8.17 19.81
N MET A 77 3.65 -7.58 18.71
CA MET A 77 2.29 -7.73 18.19
C MET A 77 2.31 -7.79 16.67
N LYS A 78 1.51 -8.68 16.07
CA LYS A 78 1.39 -8.77 14.61
C LYS A 78 0.77 -7.49 14.03
N LEU A 79 1.22 -7.11 12.83
CA LEU A 79 0.65 -5.98 12.09
C LEU A 79 -0.81 -6.27 11.67
N GLY A 80 -1.08 -7.48 11.19
CA GLY A 80 -2.42 -7.91 10.81
C GLY A 80 -2.47 -8.58 9.44
N ASP A 81 -3.50 -8.25 8.68
CA ASP A 81 -3.82 -8.85 7.40
C ASP A 81 -3.96 -7.77 6.33
N VAL A 82 -3.19 -7.87 5.25
CA VAL A 82 -3.08 -6.95 4.13
C VAL A 82 -2.60 -5.55 4.54
N ALA A 83 -1.27 -5.38 4.68
CA ALA A 83 -0.65 -4.06 4.84
C ALA A 83 -0.65 -3.32 3.48
N GLN A 84 -1.69 -2.54 3.24
CA GLN A 84 -2.03 -1.95 1.95
C GLN A 84 -1.17 -0.78 1.54
N SER A 85 -0.92 0.14 2.46
CA SER A 85 -0.21 1.38 2.17
C SER A 85 0.41 1.98 3.43
N MET A 86 1.32 2.91 3.24
CA MET A 86 1.91 3.71 4.31
C MET A 86 2.15 5.13 3.83
N VAL A 87 1.98 6.09 4.71
CA VAL A 87 2.38 7.48 4.50
C VAL A 87 3.04 8.03 5.77
N ILE A 88 4.02 8.91 5.61
CA ILE A 88 4.67 9.61 6.72
C ILE A 88 4.19 11.05 6.77
N ARG A 89 3.79 11.48 7.97
CA ARG A 89 3.50 12.88 8.28
C ARG A 89 4.05 13.25 9.65
N ASP A 90 4.81 14.32 9.72
CA ASP A 90 5.33 14.91 10.97
C ASP A 90 6.04 13.89 11.89
N GLY A 91 6.86 13.01 11.29
CA GLY A 91 7.60 11.98 12.01
C GLY A 91 6.76 10.76 12.43
N ILE A 92 5.52 10.70 12.06
CA ILE A 92 4.60 9.57 12.30
C ILE A 92 4.36 8.82 10.99
N GLY A 93 4.57 7.51 11.02
CA GLY A 93 4.22 6.60 9.93
C GLY A 93 2.82 6.05 10.14
N TRP A 94 1.95 6.23 9.15
CA TRP A 94 0.57 5.75 9.17
C TRP A 94 0.46 4.53 8.27
N VAL A 95 0.38 3.35 8.89
CA VAL A 95 0.33 2.06 8.18
C VAL A 95 -1.11 1.59 8.07
N VAL A 96 -1.62 1.55 6.86
CA VAL A 96 -2.99 1.12 6.56
C VAL A 96 -3.03 -0.40 6.43
N VAL A 97 -3.80 -1.07 7.28
CA VAL A 97 -3.94 -2.54 7.28
C VAL A 97 -5.38 -2.89 6.91
N ASN A 98 -5.56 -3.18 5.63
CA ASN A 98 -6.85 -3.26 4.96
C ASN A 98 -7.81 -4.27 5.60
N ASN A 99 -7.44 -5.56 5.60
CA ASN A 99 -8.31 -6.63 6.11
C ASN A 99 -8.27 -6.80 7.64
N SER A 100 -7.50 -5.95 8.35
CA SER A 100 -7.57 -5.81 9.81
C SER A 100 -8.37 -4.57 10.25
N HIS A 101 -8.92 -3.81 9.32
CA HIS A 101 -9.84 -2.69 9.58
C HIS A 101 -9.23 -1.59 10.46
N VAL A 102 -7.91 -1.37 10.33
CA VAL A 102 -7.12 -0.50 11.20
C VAL A 102 -6.08 0.30 10.43
N ILE A 103 -5.75 1.48 10.95
CA ILE A 103 -4.55 2.24 10.58
C ILE A 103 -3.71 2.41 11.84
N PHE A 104 -2.48 1.92 11.83
CA PHE A 104 -1.52 2.15 12.90
C PHE A 104 -0.74 3.43 12.68
N ALA A 105 -0.59 4.22 13.74
CA ALA A 105 0.36 5.32 13.80
C ALA A 105 1.61 4.83 14.53
N ILE A 106 2.78 4.91 13.90
CA ILE A 106 4.05 4.45 14.45
C ILE A 106 5.10 5.56 14.44
N ASP A 107 6.00 5.55 15.40
CA ASP A 107 7.22 6.36 15.36
C ASP A 107 8.14 5.82 14.25
N ILE A 108 8.47 6.69 13.28
CA ILE A 108 9.29 6.29 12.12
C ILE A 108 10.75 5.97 12.47
N ASN A 109 11.23 6.29 13.67
CA ASN A 109 12.60 6.02 14.09
C ASN A 109 12.74 4.69 14.83
N THR A 110 11.62 4.14 15.36
CA THR A 110 11.64 2.95 16.20
C THR A 110 10.67 1.86 15.76
N GLY A 111 9.70 2.18 14.89
CA GLY A 111 8.62 1.27 14.54
C GLY A 111 7.58 1.05 15.66
N LYS A 112 7.73 1.74 16.81
CA LYS A 112 6.81 1.62 17.94
C LYS A 112 5.48 2.27 17.66
N GLU A 113 4.39 1.60 18.02
CA GLU A 113 3.04 2.15 17.93
C GLU A 113 2.86 3.34 18.87
N ILE A 114 2.28 4.41 18.33
CA ILE A 114 1.86 5.62 19.04
C ILE A 114 0.36 5.58 19.31
N GLY A 115 -0.41 5.04 18.36
CA GLY A 115 -1.86 4.93 18.41
C GLY A 115 -2.43 4.27 17.16
N ARG A 116 -3.75 4.16 17.09
CA ARG A 116 -4.41 3.54 15.95
C ARG A 116 -5.82 4.05 15.72
N ILE A 117 -6.25 4.12 14.46
CA ILE A 117 -7.64 4.35 14.06
C ILE A 117 -8.25 2.98 13.80
N VAL A 118 -9.37 2.69 14.45
CA VAL A 118 -10.08 1.40 14.37
C VAL A 118 -11.52 1.59 13.85
N ASN A 119 -12.23 0.49 13.63
CA ASN A 119 -13.62 0.49 13.12
C ASN A 119 -13.75 1.06 11.70
N LEU A 120 -12.69 0.97 10.91
CA LEU A 120 -12.73 1.19 9.47
C LEU A 120 -13.36 -0.03 8.78
N THR A 121 -13.95 0.13 7.59
CA THR A 121 -14.55 -1.02 6.88
C THR A 121 -13.46 -1.86 6.21
N SER A 122 -12.69 -1.25 5.34
CA SER A 122 -11.61 -1.91 4.60
C SER A 122 -10.69 -0.81 4.03
N PRO A 123 -9.86 -0.17 4.88
CA PRO A 123 -9.13 1.04 4.52
C PRO A 123 -8.08 0.77 3.44
N ARG A 124 -7.91 1.74 2.53
CA ARG A 124 -6.96 1.65 1.42
C ARG A 124 -5.83 2.67 1.56
N TYR A 125 -6.16 3.95 1.64
CA TYR A 125 -5.19 5.05 1.73
C TYR A 125 -5.70 6.10 2.72
N ILE A 126 -4.76 6.84 3.32
CA ILE A 126 -5.05 8.01 4.15
C ILE A 126 -4.44 9.26 3.52
N HIS A 127 -5.21 10.33 3.41
CA HIS A 127 -4.78 11.64 2.89
C HIS A 127 -5.05 12.74 3.91
N PHE A 128 -4.00 13.45 4.31
CA PHE A 128 -4.07 14.46 5.36
C PHE A 128 -4.42 15.83 4.80
N LEU A 129 -5.41 16.48 5.41
CA LEU A 129 -5.80 17.86 5.15
C LEU A 129 -5.25 18.82 6.21
N SER A 130 -5.19 18.36 7.47
CA SER A 130 -4.62 19.05 8.63
C SER A 130 -4.24 18.04 9.70
N ASP A 131 -3.79 18.50 10.86
CA ASP A 131 -3.49 17.64 12.02
C ASP A 131 -4.75 17.05 12.67
N GLU A 132 -5.91 17.66 12.39
CA GLU A 132 -7.20 17.23 12.94
C GLU A 132 -8.14 16.63 11.88
N LYS A 133 -7.72 16.60 10.59
CA LYS A 133 -8.58 16.12 9.51
C LYS A 133 -7.80 15.38 8.45
N ALA A 134 -8.19 14.13 8.20
CA ALA A 134 -7.74 13.33 7.07
C ALA A 134 -8.88 12.54 6.47
N TYR A 135 -8.74 12.18 5.20
CA TYR A 135 -9.65 11.27 4.51
C TYR A 135 -9.05 9.86 4.44
N VAL A 136 -9.88 8.85 4.65
CA VAL A 136 -9.52 7.43 4.51
C VAL A 136 -10.42 6.79 3.48
N THR A 137 -9.83 6.38 2.36
CA THR A 137 -10.52 5.64 1.31
C THR A 137 -10.76 4.19 1.71
N GLN A 138 -11.78 3.57 1.15
CA GLN A 138 -12.24 2.23 1.51
C GLN A 138 -12.52 1.40 0.26
N ILE A 139 -12.33 0.08 0.37
CA ILE A 139 -12.94 -0.89 -0.53
C ILE A 139 -14.08 -1.60 0.23
N TRP A 140 -15.10 -2.06 -0.47
CA TRP A 140 -16.32 -2.65 0.12
C TRP A 140 -17.07 -1.67 1.04
N ASP A 141 -17.01 -0.37 0.70
CA ASP A 141 -17.79 0.70 1.33
C ASP A 141 -18.09 1.78 0.28
N ASN A 142 -19.26 2.38 0.35
CA ASN A 142 -19.66 3.50 -0.50
C ASN A 142 -19.34 4.87 0.10
N ARG A 143 -18.45 4.91 1.11
CA ARG A 143 -18.06 6.12 1.83
C ARG A 143 -16.55 6.26 1.92
N ILE A 144 -16.10 7.51 1.93
CA ILE A 144 -14.75 7.87 2.39
C ILE A 144 -14.89 8.32 3.83
N PHE A 145 -14.04 7.80 4.72
CA PHE A 145 -14.11 8.16 6.13
C PHE A 145 -13.34 9.45 6.40
N ILE A 146 -13.92 10.32 7.21
CA ILE A 146 -13.25 11.50 7.76
C ILE A 146 -12.75 11.11 9.14
N VAL A 147 -11.45 11.30 9.38
CA VAL A 147 -10.82 10.95 10.64
C VAL A 147 -10.08 12.14 11.23
N ASN A 148 -9.97 12.16 12.55
CA ASN A 148 -9.09 13.09 13.26
C ASN A 148 -7.81 12.33 13.66
N PRO A 149 -6.65 12.63 13.03
CA PRO A 149 -5.39 11.95 13.33
C PRO A 149 -4.90 12.17 14.76
N SER A 150 -5.11 13.36 15.34
CA SER A 150 -4.67 13.70 16.69
C SER A 150 -5.39 12.92 17.79
N SER A 151 -6.66 12.54 17.56
CA SER A 151 -7.48 11.76 18.50
C SER A 151 -7.70 10.32 18.08
N PHE A 152 -7.15 9.90 16.94
CA PHE A 152 -7.32 8.56 16.36
C PHE A 152 -8.80 8.14 16.20
N SER A 153 -9.68 9.08 15.86
CA SER A 153 -11.12 8.85 15.83
C SER A 153 -11.73 9.14 14.45
N ILE A 154 -12.81 8.43 14.13
CA ILE A 154 -13.67 8.72 12.98
C ILE A 154 -14.58 9.87 13.38
N THR A 155 -14.62 10.93 12.56
CA THR A 155 -15.41 12.14 12.81
C THR A 155 -16.55 12.34 11.83
N GLY A 156 -16.56 11.63 10.71
CA GLY A 156 -17.61 11.75 9.69
C GLY A 156 -17.38 10.87 8.48
N TYR A 157 -18.20 11.08 7.46
CA TYR A 157 -18.16 10.33 6.22
C TYR A 157 -18.50 11.23 5.03
N ILE A 158 -17.91 10.93 3.89
CA ILE A 158 -18.28 11.45 2.57
C ILE A 158 -18.96 10.32 1.83
N GLU A 159 -20.22 10.47 1.48
CA GLU A 159 -20.93 9.49 0.64
C GLU A 159 -20.47 9.61 -0.81
N CYS A 160 -20.14 8.48 -1.43
CA CYS A 160 -19.79 8.40 -2.84
C CYS A 160 -21.05 8.07 -3.63
N PRO A 161 -21.51 8.97 -4.53
CA PRO A 161 -22.74 8.76 -5.27
C PRO A 161 -22.66 7.53 -6.17
N ASP A 162 -23.81 6.88 -6.36
CA ASP A 162 -23.99 5.72 -7.26
C ASP A 162 -23.05 4.53 -6.99
N MET A 163 -22.56 4.40 -5.75
CA MET A 163 -21.81 3.23 -5.27
C MET A 163 -22.68 2.39 -4.34
N THR A 164 -22.54 1.08 -4.42
CA THR A 164 -23.07 0.14 -3.42
C THR A 164 -21.95 -0.29 -2.47
N MET A 165 -22.30 -0.90 -1.34
CA MET A 165 -21.29 -1.45 -0.42
C MET A 165 -20.45 -2.54 -1.08
N GLU A 166 -21.05 -3.39 -1.91
CA GLU A 166 -20.34 -4.49 -2.58
C GLU A 166 -19.44 -4.03 -3.75
N GLN A 167 -19.71 -2.85 -4.29
CA GLN A 167 -19.00 -2.29 -5.45
C GLN A 167 -18.29 -0.97 -5.13
N GLY A 168 -18.37 -0.54 -3.88
CA GLY A 168 -17.71 0.67 -3.42
C GLY A 168 -16.21 0.47 -3.36
N SER A 169 -15.47 1.33 -4.02
CA SER A 169 -14.02 1.32 -3.99
C SER A 169 -13.51 2.71 -4.29
N THR A 170 -12.85 3.30 -3.30
CA THR A 170 -12.05 4.50 -3.45
C THR A 170 -10.61 4.18 -3.04
N GLU A 171 -9.65 4.69 -3.79
CA GLU A 171 -8.25 4.30 -3.69
C GLU A 171 -7.35 5.49 -3.41
N GLN A 172 -6.31 5.69 -4.20
CA GLN A 172 -5.33 6.76 -4.03
C GLN A 172 -5.97 8.14 -4.13
N MET A 173 -5.34 9.10 -3.46
CA MET A 173 -5.81 10.49 -3.43
C MET A 173 -4.68 11.44 -3.79
N VAL A 174 -5.02 12.47 -4.58
CA VAL A 174 -4.17 13.64 -4.81
C VAL A 174 -4.96 14.91 -4.54
N GLN A 175 -4.28 15.99 -4.15
CA GLN A 175 -4.92 17.25 -3.82
C GLN A 175 -4.42 18.40 -4.71
N VAL A 176 -5.35 19.20 -5.23
CA VAL A 176 -5.06 20.46 -5.94
C VAL A 176 -5.92 21.56 -5.36
N GLY A 177 -5.29 22.50 -4.68
CA GLY A 177 -5.98 23.54 -3.93
C GLY A 177 -6.89 22.95 -2.84
N LYS A 178 -8.16 23.33 -2.85
CA LYS A 178 -9.15 22.81 -1.90
C LYS A 178 -9.84 21.51 -2.36
N TYR A 179 -9.43 20.93 -3.47
CA TYR A 179 -10.05 19.73 -4.00
C TYR A 179 -9.13 18.52 -3.86
N VAL A 180 -9.69 17.44 -3.33
CA VAL A 180 -9.10 16.09 -3.35
C VAL A 180 -9.74 15.29 -4.46
N TYR A 181 -8.92 14.55 -5.18
CA TYR A 181 -9.33 13.64 -6.25
C TYR A 181 -8.99 12.21 -5.83
N THR A 182 -9.89 11.25 -6.09
CA THR A 182 -9.65 9.84 -5.83
C THR A 182 -10.14 8.99 -6.99
N ASN A 183 -9.36 7.96 -7.34
CA ASN A 183 -9.77 6.96 -8.30
C ASN A 183 -10.67 5.92 -7.64
N CYS A 184 -11.62 5.40 -8.43
CA CYS A 184 -12.55 4.37 -8.01
C CYS A 184 -12.23 3.09 -8.81
N TRP A 185 -11.57 2.15 -8.14
CA TRP A 185 -11.09 0.94 -8.80
C TRP A 185 -12.20 -0.12 -8.92
N SER A 186 -12.31 -1.05 -8.01
CA SER A 186 -13.13 -2.27 -8.09
C SER A 186 -14.51 -2.05 -8.73
N TYR A 187 -14.66 -2.55 -9.97
CA TYR A 187 -15.89 -2.48 -10.76
C TYR A 187 -16.38 -1.07 -11.11
N GLN A 188 -15.51 -0.07 -10.98
CA GLN A 188 -15.82 1.33 -11.28
C GLN A 188 -14.99 1.84 -12.47
N ASN A 189 -15.32 3.04 -12.97
CA ASN A 189 -14.67 3.65 -14.13
C ASN A 189 -14.53 5.16 -13.99
N ARG A 190 -14.32 5.68 -12.78
CA ARG A 190 -14.39 7.13 -12.54
C ARG A 190 -13.35 7.64 -11.55
N ILE A 191 -13.13 8.95 -11.63
CA ILE A 191 -12.40 9.75 -10.65
C ILE A 191 -13.44 10.66 -9.98
N LEU A 192 -13.42 10.73 -8.66
CA LEU A 192 -14.25 11.66 -7.88
C LEU A 192 -13.47 12.92 -7.55
N LYS A 193 -14.13 14.08 -7.57
CA LYS A 193 -13.63 15.37 -7.10
C LYS A 193 -14.37 15.76 -5.83
N ILE A 194 -13.64 15.95 -4.73
CA ILE A 194 -14.17 16.23 -3.39
C ILE A 194 -13.76 17.64 -2.98
N ASP A 195 -14.71 18.45 -2.54
CA ASP A 195 -14.45 19.77 -1.94
C ASP A 195 -14.18 19.56 -0.43
N THR A 196 -12.97 19.94 0.01
CA THR A 196 -12.50 19.74 1.40
C THR A 196 -13.11 20.70 2.41
N GLU A 197 -13.76 21.78 1.96
CA GLU A 197 -14.47 22.75 2.81
C GLU A 197 -15.86 22.24 3.16
N THR A 198 -16.48 21.48 2.25
CA THR A 198 -17.85 20.96 2.44
C THR A 198 -17.93 19.47 2.70
N ASP A 199 -16.82 18.74 2.52
CA ASP A 199 -16.73 17.29 2.61
C ASP A 199 -17.76 16.58 1.71
N LYS A 200 -17.83 17.02 0.45
CA LYS A 200 -18.76 16.46 -0.53
C LYS A 200 -18.08 16.16 -1.85
N VAL A 201 -18.51 15.09 -2.50
CA VAL A 201 -18.25 14.88 -3.91
C VAL A 201 -18.99 15.95 -4.70
N VAL A 202 -18.25 16.75 -5.48
CA VAL A 202 -18.78 17.89 -6.24
C VAL A 202 -18.75 17.67 -7.75
N ALA A 203 -17.99 16.68 -8.22
CA ALA A 203 -17.96 16.28 -9.63
C ALA A 203 -17.39 14.85 -9.75
N GLU A 204 -17.70 14.23 -10.89
CA GLU A 204 -17.19 12.94 -11.31
C GLU A 204 -16.69 13.03 -12.74
N LEU A 205 -15.61 12.29 -13.05
CA LEU A 205 -15.06 12.18 -14.40
C LEU A 205 -14.99 10.70 -14.76
N GLU A 206 -15.71 10.33 -15.81
CA GLU A 206 -15.61 8.99 -16.36
C GLU A 206 -14.28 8.81 -17.10
N VAL A 207 -13.59 7.69 -16.79
CA VAL A 207 -12.38 7.20 -17.44
C VAL A 207 -12.60 5.78 -17.93
N GLY A 208 -11.57 5.00 -18.22
CA GLY A 208 -11.71 3.57 -18.51
C GLY A 208 -11.99 2.74 -17.26
N ILE A 209 -12.28 1.46 -17.49
CA ILE A 209 -12.63 0.49 -16.45
C ILE A 209 -11.45 0.31 -15.49
N GLN A 210 -11.75 0.36 -14.19
CA GLN A 210 -10.85 0.06 -13.07
C GLN A 210 -9.57 0.92 -13.08
N PRO A 211 -9.66 2.25 -12.81
CA PRO A 211 -8.48 3.08 -12.60
C PRO A 211 -7.75 2.63 -11.32
N THR A 212 -6.47 2.23 -11.44
CA THR A 212 -5.71 1.57 -10.36
C THR A 212 -4.83 2.51 -9.54
N SER A 213 -4.38 3.61 -10.12
CA SER A 213 -3.47 4.56 -9.46
C SER A 213 -3.79 6.00 -9.80
N LEU A 214 -3.31 6.94 -8.97
CA LEU A 214 -3.53 8.38 -9.14
C LEU A 214 -2.32 9.16 -8.67
N VAL A 215 -1.67 9.92 -9.57
CA VAL A 215 -0.52 10.78 -9.24
C VAL A 215 -0.68 12.19 -9.81
N LEU A 216 0.03 13.16 -9.24
CA LEU A 216 0.01 14.56 -9.65
C LEU A 216 1.39 14.98 -10.14
N ASP A 217 1.51 15.35 -11.43
CA ASP A 217 2.77 15.71 -12.06
C ASP A 217 3.23 17.15 -11.74
N LYS A 218 4.46 17.51 -12.16
CA LYS A 218 5.04 18.84 -11.98
C LYS A 218 4.20 19.99 -12.58
N ASN A 219 3.32 19.67 -13.53
CA ASN A 219 2.44 20.65 -14.21
C ASN A 219 1.05 20.70 -13.53
N ASN A 220 0.90 20.10 -12.36
CA ASN A 220 -0.37 19.92 -11.65
C ASN A 220 -1.41 19.18 -12.50
N LYS A 221 -1.00 18.21 -13.34
CA LYS A 221 -1.91 17.33 -14.06
C LYS A 221 -2.03 16.01 -13.33
N ILE A 222 -3.24 15.50 -13.25
CA ILE A 222 -3.53 14.20 -12.68
C ILE A 222 -3.28 13.12 -13.74
N TRP A 223 -2.59 12.06 -13.33
CA TRP A 223 -2.42 10.87 -14.16
C TRP A 223 -3.04 9.67 -13.46
N THR A 224 -3.70 8.83 -14.24
CA THR A 224 -4.28 7.57 -13.80
C THR A 224 -4.13 6.53 -14.90
N VAL A 225 -3.95 5.28 -14.52
CA VAL A 225 -3.97 4.15 -15.44
C VAL A 225 -5.15 3.25 -15.10
N THR A 226 -5.80 2.69 -16.12
CA THR A 226 -6.87 1.71 -15.96
C THR A 226 -6.38 0.33 -16.34
N ASP A 227 -6.82 -0.73 -15.66
CA ASP A 227 -6.49 -2.11 -16.02
C ASP A 227 -7.43 -2.69 -17.09
N GLY A 228 -8.55 -2.02 -17.36
CA GLY A 228 -9.52 -2.40 -18.40
C GLY A 228 -10.45 -3.56 -18.02
N GLY A 229 -10.40 -4.03 -16.78
CA GLY A 229 -11.19 -5.17 -16.34
C GLY A 229 -10.69 -6.50 -16.90
N TYR A 230 -11.53 -7.53 -16.92
CA TYR A 230 -11.14 -8.86 -17.40
C TYR A 230 -12.23 -9.48 -18.28
N SER A 231 -11.81 -10.39 -19.17
CA SER A 231 -12.71 -11.10 -20.07
C SER A 231 -13.77 -11.91 -19.32
N GLY A 232 -15.03 -11.66 -19.61
CA GLY A 232 -16.18 -12.29 -18.94
C GLY A 232 -16.66 -11.54 -17.69
N SER A 233 -16.05 -10.42 -17.32
CA SER A 233 -16.55 -9.56 -16.25
C SER A 233 -17.93 -8.98 -16.61
N PRO A 234 -18.91 -9.02 -15.67
CA PRO A 234 -20.21 -8.36 -15.88
C PRO A 234 -20.09 -6.82 -15.91
N TYR A 235 -18.96 -6.26 -15.50
CA TYR A 235 -18.69 -4.80 -15.45
C TYR A 235 -17.93 -4.30 -16.68
N GLY A 236 -17.61 -5.20 -17.61
CA GLY A 236 -16.96 -4.88 -18.88
C GLY A 236 -15.51 -5.34 -18.98
N TYR A 237 -15.00 -5.23 -20.20
CA TYR A 237 -13.62 -5.52 -20.55
C TYR A 237 -13.21 -4.66 -21.74
N GLU A 238 -12.18 -3.85 -21.58
CA GLU A 238 -11.66 -2.97 -22.63
C GLU A 238 -10.14 -2.90 -22.63
N ALA A 239 -9.57 -2.33 -23.68
CA ALA A 239 -8.14 -2.04 -23.70
C ALA A 239 -7.80 -0.99 -22.64
N PRO A 240 -6.83 -1.26 -21.75
CA PRO A 240 -6.39 -0.32 -20.71
C PRO A 240 -5.92 1.00 -21.30
N SER A 241 -5.85 2.02 -20.47
CA SER A 241 -5.40 3.34 -20.93
C SER A 241 -4.73 4.11 -19.79
N LEU A 242 -3.72 4.91 -20.15
CA LEU A 242 -3.14 5.94 -19.30
C LEU A 242 -3.79 7.29 -19.65
N TYR A 243 -4.30 7.99 -18.66
CA TYR A 243 -5.00 9.25 -18.81
C TYR A 243 -4.21 10.40 -18.20
N LYS A 244 -4.20 11.55 -18.90
CA LYS A 244 -3.78 12.85 -18.37
C LYS A 244 -5.02 13.72 -18.21
N ILE A 245 -5.25 14.24 -17.02
CA ILE A 245 -6.46 14.96 -16.63
C ILE A 245 -6.08 16.36 -16.13
N ASP A 246 -6.79 17.39 -16.61
CA ASP A 246 -6.72 18.71 -16.04
C ASP A 246 -7.63 18.81 -14.80
N PRO A 247 -7.10 19.02 -13.58
CA PRO A 247 -7.92 19.08 -12.38
C PRO A 247 -8.77 20.36 -12.27
N VAL A 248 -8.40 21.43 -12.98
CA VAL A 248 -9.13 22.72 -12.92
C VAL A 248 -10.43 22.60 -13.72
N THR A 249 -10.33 22.21 -14.99
CA THR A 249 -11.50 21.99 -15.85
C THR A 249 -12.18 20.65 -15.58
N PHE A 250 -11.46 19.75 -14.93
CA PHE A 250 -11.83 18.36 -14.65
C PHE A 250 -12.22 17.59 -15.92
N THR A 251 -11.31 17.65 -16.89
CA THR A 251 -11.47 17.02 -18.20
C THR A 251 -10.23 16.22 -18.62
N ILE A 252 -10.43 15.20 -19.44
CA ILE A 252 -9.34 14.41 -20.01
C ILE A 252 -8.63 15.23 -21.08
N GLU A 253 -7.33 15.53 -20.86
CA GLU A 253 -6.47 16.19 -21.86
C GLU A 253 -5.90 15.18 -22.86
N LYS A 254 -5.52 13.99 -22.39
CA LYS A 254 -4.95 12.91 -23.23
C LYS A 254 -5.37 11.54 -22.75
N ARG A 255 -5.51 10.63 -23.69
CA ARG A 255 -5.67 9.20 -23.46
C ARG A 255 -4.65 8.44 -24.31
N PHE A 256 -3.81 7.64 -23.66
CA PHE A 256 -2.88 6.72 -24.30
C PHE A 256 -3.43 5.31 -24.14
N ARG A 257 -3.79 4.67 -25.22
CA ARG A 257 -4.41 3.35 -25.21
C ARG A 257 -3.33 2.26 -25.31
N PHE A 258 -3.40 1.27 -24.46
CA PHE A 258 -2.61 0.05 -24.52
C PHE A 258 -3.29 -1.00 -25.40
N SER A 259 -2.68 -2.17 -25.54
CA SER A 259 -3.29 -3.30 -26.25
C SER A 259 -4.34 -3.99 -25.38
N LEU A 260 -5.33 -4.62 -25.99
CA LEU A 260 -6.25 -5.46 -25.25
C LEU A 260 -5.49 -6.67 -24.66
N GLY A 261 -5.59 -6.87 -23.37
CA GLY A 261 -4.85 -7.91 -22.65
C GLY A 261 -3.58 -7.43 -21.95
N ASP A 262 -3.15 -6.17 -22.18
CA ASP A 262 -2.19 -5.51 -21.31
C ASP A 262 -2.79 -5.33 -19.91
N TRP A 263 -1.92 -5.22 -18.88
CA TRP A 263 -2.34 -5.09 -17.49
C TRP A 263 -1.53 -4.03 -16.74
N PRO A 264 -1.60 -2.74 -17.19
CA PRO A 264 -0.81 -1.69 -16.58
C PRO A 264 -1.29 -1.35 -15.17
N SER A 265 -0.33 -1.10 -14.27
CA SER A 265 -0.57 -0.74 -12.87
C SER A 265 0.53 0.17 -12.31
N GLU A 266 0.40 0.60 -11.07
CA GLU A 266 1.46 1.25 -10.27
C GLU A 266 2.08 2.48 -10.94
N VAL A 267 1.26 3.45 -11.37
CA VAL A 267 1.81 4.72 -11.87
C VAL A 267 2.49 5.48 -10.74
N GLN A 268 3.77 5.79 -10.94
CA GLN A 268 4.62 6.53 -10.01
C GLN A 268 5.30 7.70 -10.73
N LEU A 269 5.80 8.66 -9.95
CA LEU A 269 6.58 9.78 -10.46
C LEU A 269 7.99 9.77 -9.85
N ASN A 270 8.96 10.32 -10.61
CA ASN A 270 10.23 10.69 -10.02
C ASN A 270 10.10 11.91 -9.10
N GLY A 271 11.15 12.24 -8.35
CA GLY A 271 11.09 13.26 -7.30
C GLY A 271 10.70 14.68 -7.74
N ASP A 272 10.96 15.06 -8.99
CA ASP A 272 10.55 16.36 -9.52
C ASP A 272 9.22 16.33 -10.30
N GLY A 273 8.57 15.18 -10.37
CA GLY A 273 7.30 14.99 -11.06
C GLY A 273 7.36 15.14 -12.58
N SER A 274 8.55 15.03 -13.18
CA SER A 274 8.75 15.20 -14.63
C SER A 274 8.60 13.92 -15.44
N LYS A 275 8.75 12.76 -14.79
CA LYS A 275 8.70 11.44 -15.41
C LYS A 275 7.70 10.53 -14.72
N LEU A 276 6.92 9.82 -15.51
CA LEU A 276 6.04 8.73 -15.10
C LEU A 276 6.76 7.40 -15.24
N TYR A 277 6.50 6.51 -14.30
CA TYR A 277 6.86 5.10 -14.33
C TYR A 277 5.61 4.26 -14.09
N TRP A 278 5.50 3.09 -14.71
CA TRP A 278 4.41 2.15 -14.48
C TRP A 278 4.86 0.71 -14.78
N ILE A 279 4.13 -0.24 -14.24
CA ILE A 279 4.27 -1.65 -14.53
C ILE A 279 3.30 -2.00 -15.68
N ASN A 280 3.77 -2.73 -16.67
CA ASN A 280 2.95 -3.45 -17.66
C ASN A 280 3.82 -4.60 -18.20
N ASP A 281 3.81 -5.72 -17.50
CA ASP A 281 4.80 -6.79 -17.50
C ASP A 281 6.22 -6.28 -17.18
N ASP A 282 6.75 -5.40 -18.00
CA ASP A 282 7.99 -4.65 -17.82
C ASP A 282 7.76 -3.35 -17.00
N ILE A 283 8.85 -2.67 -16.65
CA ILE A 283 8.78 -1.29 -16.15
C ILE A 283 8.98 -0.31 -17.30
N TRP A 284 8.06 0.61 -17.41
CA TRP A 284 8.04 1.64 -18.43
C TRP A 284 8.30 3.02 -17.84
N GLU A 285 8.92 3.89 -18.64
CA GLU A 285 9.22 5.29 -18.27
C GLU A 285 8.78 6.23 -19.39
N MET A 286 8.21 7.37 -19.03
CA MET A 286 7.83 8.43 -19.99
C MET A 286 7.89 9.81 -19.36
N ASP A 287 8.44 10.81 -20.07
CA ASP A 287 8.29 12.21 -19.66
C ASP A 287 6.80 12.62 -19.69
N VAL A 288 6.34 13.37 -18.68
CA VAL A 288 4.95 13.83 -18.57
C VAL A 288 4.52 14.78 -19.72
N ASP A 289 5.49 15.33 -20.44
CA ASP A 289 5.24 16.22 -21.60
C ASP A 289 5.26 15.49 -22.93
N LYS A 290 5.51 14.16 -22.93
CA LYS A 290 5.50 13.37 -24.18
C LYS A 290 4.11 13.17 -24.73
N GLY A 291 4.04 13.05 -26.04
CA GLY A 291 2.78 12.87 -26.80
C GLY A 291 2.44 11.43 -27.14
N THR A 292 3.36 10.49 -26.90
CA THR A 292 3.23 9.07 -27.29
C THR A 292 3.82 8.17 -26.24
N LEU A 293 3.28 6.96 -26.11
CA LEU A 293 3.87 5.92 -25.25
C LEU A 293 5.28 5.54 -25.75
N PRO A 294 6.18 5.12 -24.87
CA PRO A 294 7.48 4.62 -25.23
C PRO A 294 7.36 3.31 -26.02
N SER A 295 8.31 3.07 -26.93
CA SER A 295 8.35 1.86 -27.76
C SER A 295 9.23 0.74 -27.18
N LYS A 296 9.93 1.02 -26.07
CA LYS A 296 10.80 0.07 -25.36
C LYS A 296 10.62 0.25 -23.88
N PRO A 297 10.64 -0.83 -23.10
CA PRO A 297 10.63 -0.74 -21.65
C PRO A 297 11.91 -0.07 -21.13
N PHE A 298 11.79 0.54 -19.96
CA PHE A 298 12.92 1.05 -19.19
C PHE A 298 13.69 -0.11 -18.52
N ILE A 299 12.96 -1.07 -17.91
CA ILE A 299 13.51 -2.29 -17.34
C ILE A 299 12.68 -3.46 -17.81
N ALA A 300 13.33 -4.46 -18.44
CA ALA A 300 12.67 -5.69 -18.87
C ALA A 300 12.53 -6.67 -17.70
N ALA A 301 11.36 -7.26 -17.53
CA ALA A 301 11.02 -8.14 -16.42
C ALA A 301 11.77 -9.48 -16.41
N LYS A 302 12.11 -10.03 -17.57
CA LYS A 302 12.84 -11.31 -17.71
C LYS A 302 12.23 -12.47 -16.91
N GLY A 303 10.89 -12.48 -16.77
CA GLY A 303 10.16 -13.51 -16.02
C GLY A 303 9.89 -13.16 -14.55
N THR A 304 10.23 -11.96 -14.10
CA THR A 304 9.89 -11.42 -12.77
C THR A 304 8.43 -11.02 -12.72
N ILE A 305 7.76 -11.25 -11.60
CA ILE A 305 6.38 -10.80 -11.36
C ILE A 305 6.43 -9.48 -10.62
N TYR A 306 6.54 -8.39 -11.35
CA TYR A 306 6.54 -7.06 -10.76
C TYR A 306 5.16 -6.73 -10.17
N TYR A 307 5.14 -6.27 -8.91
CA TYR A 307 3.92 -6.03 -8.16
C TYR A 307 3.82 -4.60 -7.62
N GLY A 308 4.87 -4.07 -7.01
CA GLY A 308 4.94 -2.72 -6.50
C GLY A 308 6.09 -1.93 -7.12
N LEU A 309 5.97 -0.61 -7.18
CA LEU A 309 6.92 0.30 -7.80
C LEU A 309 7.06 1.59 -7.00
N THR A 310 8.30 2.07 -6.83
CA THR A 310 8.58 3.43 -6.35
C THR A 310 9.87 3.96 -6.96
N VAL A 311 10.01 5.28 -6.97
CA VAL A 311 11.22 5.97 -7.41
C VAL A 311 11.75 6.79 -6.24
N ASP A 312 13.04 6.68 -5.94
CA ASP A 312 13.70 7.51 -4.93
C ASP A 312 13.63 8.99 -5.37
N PRO A 313 12.93 9.85 -4.61
CA PRO A 313 12.71 11.23 -5.02
C PRO A 313 13.99 12.08 -4.98
N VAL A 314 15.07 11.59 -4.39
CA VAL A 314 16.34 12.33 -4.28
C VAL A 314 17.33 11.96 -5.39
N ASN A 315 17.58 10.66 -5.60
CA ASN A 315 18.58 10.20 -6.55
C ASN A 315 18.01 9.63 -7.85
N GLY A 316 16.71 9.31 -7.86
CA GLY A 316 16.00 8.76 -9.03
C GLY A 316 16.16 7.25 -9.21
N ASP A 317 16.72 6.53 -8.23
CA ASP A 317 16.77 5.06 -8.27
C ASP A 317 15.36 4.47 -8.25
N VAL A 318 15.15 3.42 -9.01
CA VAL A 318 13.85 2.76 -9.16
C VAL A 318 13.85 1.47 -8.36
N TYR A 319 12.87 1.33 -7.47
CA TYR A 319 12.67 0.15 -6.66
C TYR A 319 11.41 -0.58 -7.10
N VAL A 320 11.57 -1.86 -7.38
CA VAL A 320 10.49 -2.71 -7.88
C VAL A 320 10.34 -3.92 -6.98
N ALA A 321 9.12 -4.19 -6.56
CA ALA A 321 8.79 -5.39 -5.82
C ALA A 321 8.52 -6.56 -6.78
N ASP A 322 9.16 -7.69 -6.51
CA ASP A 322 8.87 -8.99 -7.10
C ASP A 322 8.11 -9.84 -6.08
N ALA A 323 6.87 -10.15 -6.38
CA ALA A 323 6.04 -11.00 -5.53
C ALA A 323 6.39 -12.50 -5.66
N ILE A 324 7.26 -12.87 -6.59
CA ILE A 324 7.78 -14.21 -6.89
C ILE A 324 6.64 -15.20 -7.22
N ASP A 325 5.95 -15.70 -6.22
CA ASP A 325 4.83 -16.65 -6.38
C ASP A 325 3.65 -16.33 -5.45
N TYR A 326 3.65 -15.15 -4.82
CA TYR A 326 2.64 -14.70 -3.84
C TYR A 326 2.56 -15.57 -2.57
N GLN A 327 3.52 -16.46 -2.33
CA GLN A 327 3.51 -17.40 -1.20
C GLN A 327 4.75 -17.27 -0.33
N GLN A 328 5.91 -17.14 -0.94
CA GLN A 328 7.17 -16.95 -0.25
C GLN A 328 7.49 -15.47 -0.03
N GLN A 329 8.56 -15.18 0.69
CA GLN A 329 9.08 -13.84 0.85
C GLN A 329 9.35 -13.21 -0.52
N GLY A 330 8.84 -12.01 -0.73
CA GLY A 330 9.10 -11.25 -1.94
C GLY A 330 10.49 -10.61 -1.93
N GLN A 331 10.87 -10.10 -3.07
CA GLN A 331 12.17 -9.51 -3.31
C GLN A 331 12.02 -8.08 -3.81
N ILE A 332 12.90 -7.19 -3.39
CA ILE A 332 13.01 -5.85 -3.95
C ILE A 332 14.25 -5.79 -4.82
N LEU A 333 14.07 -5.29 -6.04
CA LEU A 333 15.15 -4.99 -6.97
C LEU A 333 15.31 -3.48 -7.03
N ARG A 334 16.53 -3.00 -6.74
CA ARG A 334 16.91 -1.58 -6.87
C ARG A 334 17.68 -1.38 -8.16
N TYR A 335 17.18 -0.50 -9.00
CA TYR A 335 17.84 -0.11 -10.26
C TYR A 335 18.30 1.34 -10.19
N SER A 336 19.36 1.69 -10.88
CA SER A 336 19.74 3.10 -11.07
C SER A 336 18.70 3.82 -11.94
N LYS A 337 18.76 5.13 -11.95
CA LYS A 337 17.94 5.97 -12.85
C LYS A 337 18.23 5.74 -14.35
N GLU A 338 19.27 4.98 -14.68
CA GLU A 338 19.60 4.51 -16.04
C GLU A 338 19.10 3.08 -16.30
N GLY A 339 18.50 2.39 -15.29
CA GLY A 339 17.97 1.03 -15.41
C GLY A 339 18.99 -0.09 -15.14
N GLU A 340 20.14 0.22 -14.52
CA GLU A 340 21.14 -0.79 -14.13
C GLU A 340 20.80 -1.35 -12.74
N LEU A 341 20.82 -2.68 -12.59
CA LEU A 341 20.56 -3.34 -11.30
C LEU A 341 21.68 -3.03 -10.31
N LEU A 342 21.35 -2.40 -9.19
CA LEU A 342 22.29 -1.97 -8.16
C LEU A 342 22.28 -2.88 -6.92
N ASP A 343 21.10 -3.41 -6.57
CA ASP A 343 20.92 -4.21 -5.36
C ASP A 343 19.68 -5.09 -5.44
N THR A 344 19.65 -6.14 -4.61
CA THR A 344 18.52 -7.05 -4.50
C THR A 344 18.45 -7.59 -3.07
N PHE A 345 17.26 -7.53 -2.44
CA PHE A 345 17.08 -7.97 -1.07
C PHE A 345 15.69 -8.53 -0.82
N TYR A 346 15.55 -9.42 0.18
CA TYR A 346 14.28 -10.06 0.54
C TYR A 346 13.57 -9.30 1.65
N VAL A 347 12.25 -9.25 1.55
CA VAL A 347 11.33 -8.63 2.51
C VAL A 347 10.20 -9.60 2.89
N GLY A 348 9.05 -9.13 3.34
CA GLY A 348 7.91 -10.01 3.62
C GLY A 348 7.22 -10.54 2.36
N ILE A 349 6.09 -11.22 2.56
CA ILE A 349 5.28 -11.82 1.49
C ILE A 349 4.47 -10.73 0.81
N ILE A 350 4.46 -10.69 -0.54
CA ILE A 350 3.72 -9.73 -1.37
C ILE A 350 4.07 -8.29 -0.95
N PRO A 351 5.30 -7.82 -1.20
CA PRO A 351 5.65 -6.41 -1.00
C PRO A 351 4.88 -5.56 -2.01
N GLY A 352 3.94 -4.72 -1.52
CA GLY A 352 3.00 -3.98 -2.37
C GLY A 352 3.26 -2.49 -2.43
N ALA A 353 3.55 -1.83 -1.31
CA ALA A 353 3.70 -0.39 -1.29
C ALA A 353 4.96 0.08 -0.56
N PHE A 354 5.35 1.29 -0.87
CA PHE A 354 6.59 1.90 -0.44
C PHE A 354 6.36 3.27 0.18
N CYS A 355 7.13 3.62 1.21
CA CYS A 355 7.08 4.95 1.82
C CYS A 355 8.50 5.42 2.19
N TRP A 356 8.94 6.52 1.59
CA TRP A 356 10.25 7.10 1.82
C TRP A 356 10.30 7.87 3.15
N LYS A 357 11.36 7.65 3.92
CA LYS A 357 11.74 8.41 5.11
C LYS A 357 12.94 9.30 4.77
N TYR A 358 12.82 10.62 5.01
CA TYR A 358 13.86 11.63 4.81
C TYR A 358 14.06 12.49 6.04
#